data_58bf8009b8aafe613a12656257381d8a
#
_entry.id   58bf8009b8aafe613a12656257381d8a
#
_cell.length_a   1.000
_cell.length_b   1.000
_cell.length_c   1.000
_cell.angle_alpha   90.00
_cell.angle_beta   90.00
_cell.angle_gamma   90.00
#
_symmetry.space_group_name_H-M   'P 1'
#
loop_
_entity.id
_entity.type
_entity.pdbx_description
1 polymer ?
#
loop_
_entity_poly.entity_id
_entity_poly.type
_entity_poly.pdbx_seq_one_letter_code
_entity_poly.pdbx_strand_id
1 'polypeptide(L)'
;MNIEIVIPVFRPDGRLKMSIERLLRQSVMPDRILLEVLYENPIDREIPEIYMDKRIEVRYTPKEEYDRAGSRDAILRELDSDIVIFMVQTAIPQNRYLVEKLTEPFKEERTAVVYGRHMTDDECSPIECCVRQFNYPPKGMTKSLEDIGKLGIRTFFNSNVCAAYRRSAYLETEGFGKRMIAGEDMLAARRLLEKGWQTVYAPEAEILYYRNDNLRELWKRNFDIGVAHAEHPEMIENTKPGKEGMRLVRVTSALLKQNHMEEYLGEVAARSAVRYLAYHFGKHYAHLPEHFVRKCSANKAYWEKE
;
A
#
# COMPACT_ATOMS: atom_id res chain seq x y z
N MET A 1 16.63 16.27 9.92
CA MET A 1 15.97 15.14 9.21
C MET A 1 15.03 15.75 8.20
N ASN A 2 15.38 15.65 6.93
CA ASN A 2 14.56 16.14 5.82
C ASN A 2 13.51 15.10 5.45
N ILE A 3 12.25 15.55 5.33
CA ILE A 3 11.09 14.70 5.10
C ILE A 3 10.39 15.13 3.81
N GLU A 4 10.27 14.22 2.87
CA GLU A 4 9.52 14.45 1.64
C GLU A 4 8.35 13.48 1.51
N ILE A 5 7.24 13.97 0.98
CA ILE A 5 6.04 13.17 0.72
C ILE A 5 5.86 13.04 -0.80
N VAL A 6 5.64 11.84 -1.28
CA VAL A 6 5.42 11.54 -2.70
C VAL A 6 4.01 10.98 -2.89
N ILE A 7 3.24 11.62 -3.75
CA ILE A 7 1.85 11.24 -4.04
C ILE A 7 1.67 11.10 -5.56
N PRO A 8 1.55 9.88 -6.09
CA PRO A 8 1.11 9.67 -7.47
C PRO A 8 -0.34 10.12 -7.64
N VAL A 9 -0.60 10.93 -8.64
CA VAL A 9 -1.91 11.55 -8.90
C VAL A 9 -2.38 11.20 -10.30
N PHE A 10 -3.58 10.62 -10.39
CA PHE A 10 -4.25 10.39 -11.67
C PHE A 10 -5.74 10.64 -11.53
N ARG A 11 -6.26 11.63 -12.31
CA ARG A 11 -7.67 12.05 -12.27
C ARG A 11 -8.15 12.20 -10.82
N PRO A 12 -7.62 13.18 -10.07
CA PRO A 12 -7.89 13.34 -8.65
C PRO A 12 -9.35 13.72 -8.40
N ASP A 13 -9.85 13.31 -7.25
CA ASP A 13 -11.13 13.77 -6.68
C ASP A 13 -10.90 14.68 -5.47
N GLY A 14 -11.98 15.08 -4.80
CA GLY A 14 -11.92 15.97 -3.62
C GLY A 14 -11.07 15.45 -2.47
N ARG A 15 -10.78 14.14 -2.41
CA ARG A 15 -9.94 13.54 -1.36
C ARG A 15 -8.49 13.99 -1.46
N LEU A 16 -7.95 14.18 -2.67
CA LEU A 16 -6.59 14.73 -2.82
C LEU A 16 -6.49 16.14 -2.23
N LYS A 17 -7.47 17.02 -2.55
CA LYS A 17 -7.53 18.37 -1.98
C LYS A 17 -7.51 18.32 -0.46
N MET A 18 -8.39 17.52 0.14
CA MET A 18 -8.48 17.37 1.59
C MET A 18 -7.18 16.82 2.20
N SER A 19 -6.55 15.86 1.52
CA SER A 19 -5.26 15.29 1.95
C SER A 19 -4.17 16.36 1.97
N ILE A 20 -4.02 17.13 0.90
CA ILE A 20 -3.01 18.21 0.80
C ILE A 20 -3.26 19.30 1.87
N GLU A 21 -4.50 19.76 2.04
CA GLU A 21 -4.82 20.75 3.08
C GLU A 21 -4.43 20.28 4.49
N ARG A 22 -4.62 18.97 4.78
CA ARG A 22 -4.24 18.40 6.08
C ARG A 22 -2.74 18.15 6.19
N LEU A 23 -2.05 17.80 5.10
CA LEU A 23 -0.59 17.66 5.07
C LEU A 23 0.11 19.00 5.29
N LEU A 24 -0.44 20.09 4.77
CA LEU A 24 0.08 21.44 4.97
C LEU A 24 -0.16 22.01 6.39
N ARG A 25 -0.82 21.25 7.27
CA ARG A 25 -1.12 21.64 8.67
C ARG A 25 -0.61 20.63 9.69
N GLN A 26 0.40 19.82 9.33
CA GLN A 26 0.97 18.82 10.22
C GLN A 26 1.78 19.47 11.35
N SER A 27 1.90 18.78 12.51
CA SER A 27 2.76 19.21 13.66
C SER A 27 4.24 19.19 13.29
N VAL A 28 4.64 18.17 12.54
CA VAL A 28 5.92 18.08 11.86
C VAL A 28 5.66 18.29 10.38
N MET A 29 6.15 19.41 9.86
CA MET A 29 5.92 19.79 8.46
C MET A 29 6.86 19.03 7.54
N PRO A 30 6.35 18.47 6.43
CA PRO A 30 7.23 17.98 5.37
C PRO A 30 7.98 19.14 4.73
N ASP A 31 9.23 18.91 4.36
CA ASP A 31 10.05 19.89 3.64
C ASP A 31 9.53 20.07 2.21
N ARG A 32 9.05 18.98 1.59
CA ARG A 32 8.47 19.01 0.26
C ARG A 32 7.36 17.95 0.10
N ILE A 33 6.36 18.26 -0.73
CA ILE A 33 5.33 17.36 -1.21
C ILE A 33 5.45 17.27 -2.72
N LEU A 34 5.88 16.13 -3.25
CA LEU A 34 5.99 15.86 -4.67
C LEU A 34 4.69 15.21 -5.16
N LEU A 35 3.97 15.89 -6.05
CA LEU A 35 2.82 15.34 -6.76
C LEU A 35 3.30 14.80 -8.11
N GLU A 36 3.34 13.49 -8.28
CA GLU A 36 3.62 12.85 -9.55
C GLU A 36 2.33 12.70 -10.35
N VAL A 37 2.05 13.70 -11.19
CA VAL A 37 0.81 13.78 -11.97
C VAL A 37 0.92 12.94 -13.23
N LEU A 38 0.13 11.87 -13.26
CA LEU A 38 0.06 10.98 -14.41
C LEU A 38 -0.96 11.53 -15.41
N TYR A 39 -0.58 11.62 -16.68
CA TYR A 39 -1.45 12.14 -17.71
C TYR A 39 -1.56 11.22 -18.93
N GLU A 40 -2.75 11.14 -19.49
CA GLU A 40 -3.04 10.53 -20.80
C GLU A 40 -3.34 11.62 -21.84
N ASN A 41 -3.91 12.74 -21.37
CA ASN A 41 -4.31 13.88 -22.20
C ASN A 41 -3.81 15.20 -21.59
N PRO A 42 -3.71 16.30 -22.38
CA PRO A 42 -3.30 17.60 -21.85
C PRO A 42 -4.17 18.08 -20.67
N ILE A 43 -5.45 17.80 -20.65
CA ILE A 43 -6.36 18.19 -19.55
C ILE A 43 -6.01 17.53 -18.22
N ASP A 44 -5.41 16.36 -18.24
CA ASP A 44 -4.99 15.66 -17.01
C ASP A 44 -3.83 16.40 -16.30
N ARG A 45 -3.19 17.40 -16.97
CA ARG A 45 -2.14 18.26 -16.41
C ARG A 45 -2.68 19.50 -15.71
N GLU A 46 -3.98 19.76 -15.77
CA GLU A 46 -4.58 20.88 -15.09
C GLU A 46 -4.66 20.60 -13.60
N ILE A 47 -3.87 21.33 -12.83
CA ILE A 47 -3.86 21.25 -11.38
C ILE A 47 -4.54 22.51 -10.83
N PRO A 48 -5.55 22.36 -9.95
CA PRO A 48 -6.16 23.49 -9.27
C PRO A 48 -5.15 24.33 -8.48
N GLU A 49 -5.36 25.66 -8.43
CA GLU A 49 -4.50 26.64 -7.70
C GLU A 49 -4.20 26.26 -6.25
N ILE A 50 -5.05 25.45 -5.62
CA ILE A 50 -4.85 25.00 -4.23
C ILE A 50 -3.52 24.25 -4.04
N TYR A 51 -2.89 23.77 -5.08
CA TYR A 51 -1.60 23.11 -5.04
C TYR A 51 -0.41 24.06 -5.24
N MET A 52 -0.65 25.36 -5.26
CA MET A 52 0.40 26.40 -5.41
C MET A 52 1.07 26.81 -4.09
N ASP A 53 1.21 25.88 -3.13
CA ASP A 53 2.06 26.12 -1.95
C ASP A 53 3.54 25.91 -2.34
N LYS A 54 4.44 26.74 -1.81
CA LYS A 54 5.88 26.68 -2.11
C LYS A 54 6.56 25.34 -1.77
N ARG A 55 5.90 24.52 -0.95
CA ARG A 55 6.36 23.17 -0.56
C ARG A 55 5.86 22.10 -1.52
N ILE A 56 4.96 22.43 -2.43
CA ILE A 56 4.42 21.49 -3.39
C ILE A 56 5.21 21.61 -4.69
N GLU A 57 5.80 20.50 -5.10
CA GLU A 57 6.39 20.32 -6.42
C GLU A 57 5.49 19.42 -7.25
N VAL A 58 5.29 19.78 -8.51
CA VAL A 58 4.50 18.99 -9.45
C VAL A 58 5.40 18.46 -10.54
N ARG A 59 5.40 17.13 -10.70
CA ARG A 59 6.09 16.43 -11.78
C ARG A 59 5.05 15.76 -12.66
N TYR A 60 5.19 15.90 -13.98
CA TYR A 60 4.28 15.28 -14.94
C TYR A 60 4.93 14.04 -15.57
N THR A 61 4.23 12.91 -15.51
CA THR A 61 4.68 11.63 -16.06
C THR A 61 3.63 11.08 -17.01
N PRO A 62 3.95 10.72 -18.27
CA PRO A 62 3.01 10.01 -19.12
C PRO A 62 2.54 8.73 -18.44
N LYS A 63 1.24 8.49 -18.43
CA LYS A 63 0.69 7.32 -17.72
C LYS A 63 1.20 6.00 -18.29
N GLU A 64 1.50 5.96 -19.57
CA GLU A 64 2.09 4.81 -20.25
C GLU A 64 3.53 4.49 -19.79
N GLU A 65 4.26 5.49 -19.30
CA GLU A 65 5.60 5.32 -18.75
C GLU A 65 5.59 4.95 -17.25
N TYR A 66 4.46 5.18 -16.59
CA TYR A 66 4.37 4.95 -15.16
C TYR A 66 4.33 3.47 -14.83
N ASP A 67 5.33 3.03 -14.07
CA ASP A 67 5.39 1.75 -13.39
C ASP A 67 5.36 1.98 -11.87
N ARG A 68 4.36 1.46 -11.20
CA ARG A 68 4.15 1.72 -9.76
C ARG A 68 5.40 1.44 -8.92
N ALA A 69 6.08 0.34 -9.16
CA ALA A 69 7.28 -0.05 -8.44
C ALA A 69 8.48 0.77 -8.91
N GLY A 70 8.72 0.78 -10.23
CA GLY A 70 9.87 1.45 -10.84
C GLY A 70 9.85 2.97 -10.65
N SER A 71 8.70 3.62 -10.78
CA SER A 71 8.58 5.07 -10.55
C SER A 71 8.88 5.43 -9.09
N ARG A 72 8.32 4.68 -8.12
CA ARG A 72 8.66 4.90 -6.70
C ARG A 72 10.12 4.64 -6.38
N ASP A 73 10.72 3.59 -6.97
CA ASP A 73 12.13 3.27 -6.79
C ASP A 73 13.02 4.40 -7.34
N ALA A 74 12.72 4.87 -8.55
CA ALA A 74 13.45 5.95 -9.18
C ALA A 74 13.37 7.26 -8.36
N ILE A 75 12.17 7.65 -7.94
CA ILE A 75 11.97 8.84 -7.12
C ILE A 75 12.72 8.73 -5.79
N LEU A 76 12.60 7.62 -5.07
CA LEU A 76 13.27 7.46 -3.77
C LEU A 76 14.80 7.49 -3.91
N ARG A 77 15.36 6.98 -5.00
CA ARG A 77 16.81 7.04 -5.26
C ARG A 77 17.27 8.44 -5.67
N GLU A 78 16.44 9.18 -6.40
CA GLU A 78 16.71 10.55 -6.88
C GLU A 78 16.70 11.59 -5.75
N LEU A 79 15.68 11.50 -4.85
CA LEU A 79 15.50 12.45 -3.76
C LEU A 79 16.71 12.45 -2.81
N ASP A 80 17.03 13.63 -2.26
CA ASP A 80 18.10 13.80 -1.28
C ASP A 80 17.54 14.11 0.12
N SER A 81 16.57 13.31 0.56
CA SER A 81 15.94 13.42 1.85
C SER A 81 16.30 12.25 2.75
N ASP A 82 16.24 12.46 4.07
CA ASP A 82 16.48 11.40 5.06
C ASP A 82 15.33 10.38 5.03
N ILE A 83 14.10 10.90 4.95
CA ILE A 83 12.86 10.12 4.99
C ILE A 83 11.97 10.48 3.80
N VAL A 84 11.54 9.46 3.07
CA VAL A 84 10.55 9.58 2.00
C VAL A 84 9.25 8.90 2.42
N ILE A 85 8.15 9.64 2.42
CA ILE A 85 6.81 9.13 2.73
C ILE A 85 6.04 8.94 1.42
N PHE A 86 5.67 7.72 1.10
CA PHE A 86 4.71 7.46 0.02
C PHE A 86 3.28 7.51 0.55
N MET A 87 2.42 8.20 -0.17
CA MET A 87 0.97 8.20 0.07
C MET A 87 0.22 8.01 -1.25
N VAL A 88 -0.96 7.42 -1.19
CA VAL A 88 -1.87 7.43 -2.35
C VAL A 88 -2.78 8.67 -2.28
N GLN A 89 -3.20 9.18 -3.43
CA GLN A 89 -4.00 10.41 -3.55
C GLN A 89 -5.33 10.40 -2.77
N THR A 90 -5.80 9.21 -2.39
CA THR A 90 -7.07 9.04 -1.66
C THR A 90 -6.88 8.77 -0.16
N ALA A 91 -5.63 8.75 0.33
CA ALA A 91 -5.33 8.63 1.75
C ALA A 91 -5.40 10.00 2.42
N ILE A 92 -6.28 10.16 3.40
CA ILE A 92 -6.50 11.44 4.07
C ILE A 92 -5.97 11.37 5.50
N PRO A 93 -4.97 12.20 5.90
CA PRO A 93 -4.53 12.26 7.29
C PRO A 93 -5.72 12.51 8.25
N GLN A 94 -5.85 11.72 9.31
CA GLN A 94 -6.95 11.89 10.26
C GLN A 94 -6.76 13.08 11.21
N ASN A 95 -5.50 13.40 11.50
CA ASN A 95 -5.14 14.47 12.40
C ASN A 95 -3.81 15.13 11.98
N ARG A 96 -3.37 16.12 12.73
CA ARG A 96 -2.12 16.85 12.46
C ARG A 96 -0.84 16.15 12.88
N TYR A 97 -0.91 14.92 13.39
CA TYR A 97 0.23 14.19 13.92
C TYR A 97 0.71 13.06 13.00
N LEU A 98 0.12 12.89 11.81
CA LEU A 98 0.46 11.80 10.90
C LEU A 98 1.96 11.75 10.60
N VAL A 99 2.56 12.87 10.16
CA VAL A 99 3.99 12.93 9.80
C VAL A 99 4.86 12.68 11.03
N GLU A 100 4.52 13.29 12.17
CA GLU A 100 5.20 13.07 13.44
C GLU A 100 5.22 11.58 13.83
N LYS A 101 4.05 10.93 13.79
CA LYS A 101 3.91 9.52 14.18
C LYS A 101 4.53 8.54 13.19
N LEU A 102 4.64 8.90 11.92
CA LEU A 102 5.40 8.13 10.93
C LEU A 102 6.91 8.30 11.11
N THR A 103 7.37 9.45 11.57
CA THR A 103 8.81 9.75 11.63
C THR A 103 9.43 9.49 13.00
N GLU A 104 8.65 9.49 14.08
CA GLU A 104 9.12 9.22 15.45
C GLU A 104 9.88 7.89 15.60
N PRO A 105 9.44 6.75 15.00
CA PRO A 105 10.15 5.49 15.13
C PRO A 105 11.54 5.46 14.47
N PHE A 106 11.88 6.42 13.60
CA PHE A 106 13.22 6.51 13.00
C PHE A 106 14.30 7.04 13.96
N LYS A 107 13.94 7.42 15.19
CA LYS A 107 14.89 7.64 16.28
C LYS A 107 15.66 6.35 16.62
N GLU A 108 15.02 5.21 16.39
CA GLU A 108 15.67 3.90 16.42
C GLU A 108 16.44 3.70 15.11
N GLU A 109 17.77 3.55 15.20
CA GLU A 109 18.65 3.48 14.04
C GLU A 109 18.32 2.32 13.09
N ARG A 110 17.85 1.20 13.65
CA ARG A 110 17.51 0.01 12.87
C ARG A 110 16.14 0.10 12.14
N THR A 111 15.36 1.14 12.37
CA THR A 111 14.08 1.32 11.67
C THR A 111 14.30 1.78 10.24
N ALA A 112 13.88 0.97 9.27
CA ALA A 112 13.96 1.31 7.85
C ALA A 112 12.61 1.72 7.24
N VAL A 113 11.50 1.17 7.74
CA VAL A 113 10.14 1.45 7.23
C VAL A 113 9.16 1.63 8.37
N VAL A 114 8.31 2.63 8.25
CA VAL A 114 7.18 2.86 9.16
C VAL A 114 5.90 3.03 8.33
N TYR A 115 4.85 2.27 8.63
CA TYR A 115 3.57 2.42 7.93
C TYR A 115 2.43 2.70 8.89
N GLY A 116 1.45 3.50 8.41
CA GLY A 116 0.34 4.00 9.19
C GLY A 116 -0.87 3.08 9.24
N ARG A 117 -1.83 3.45 10.09
CA ARG A 117 -3.11 2.79 10.30
C ARG A 117 -4.15 3.31 9.32
N HIS A 118 -4.85 2.38 8.67
CA HIS A 118 -5.99 2.71 7.83
C HIS A 118 -7.28 2.72 8.68
N MET A 119 -7.86 3.89 8.80
CA MET A 119 -9.16 4.13 9.43
C MET A 119 -10.28 4.07 8.41
N THR A 120 -11.48 3.83 8.89
CA THR A 120 -12.72 3.79 8.11
C THR A 120 -13.70 4.84 8.64
N ASP A 121 -14.67 5.22 7.83
CA ASP A 121 -15.82 6.05 8.20
C ASP A 121 -17.14 5.29 7.96
N ASP A 122 -18.26 5.98 8.08
CA ASP A 122 -19.59 5.41 7.96
C ASP A 122 -19.95 4.92 6.55
N GLU A 123 -19.19 5.33 5.51
CA GLU A 123 -19.38 4.86 4.14
C GLU A 123 -18.68 3.51 3.88
N CYS A 124 -17.86 3.05 4.80
CA CYS A 124 -17.15 1.79 4.70
C CYS A 124 -18.11 0.61 4.94
N SER A 125 -18.08 -0.38 4.05
CA SER A 125 -18.91 -1.59 4.24
C SER A 125 -18.52 -2.35 5.50
N PRO A 126 -19.48 -3.00 6.21
CA PRO A 126 -19.21 -3.72 7.45
C PRO A 126 -18.09 -4.76 7.33
N ILE A 127 -18.04 -5.49 6.21
CA ILE A 127 -16.99 -6.49 5.96
C ILE A 127 -15.64 -5.79 5.81
N GLU A 128 -15.56 -4.69 5.07
CA GLU A 128 -14.29 -3.98 4.86
C GLU A 128 -13.81 -3.35 6.17
N CYS A 129 -14.70 -2.81 7.01
CA CYS A 129 -14.36 -2.34 8.35
C CYS A 129 -13.68 -3.44 9.17
N CYS A 130 -14.24 -4.66 9.20
CA CYS A 130 -13.63 -5.80 9.88
C CYS A 130 -12.28 -6.19 9.28
N VAL A 131 -12.14 -6.13 7.94
CA VAL A 131 -10.87 -6.39 7.24
C VAL A 131 -9.82 -5.33 7.61
N ARG A 132 -10.20 -4.05 7.73
CA ARG A 132 -9.29 -2.98 8.18
C ARG A 132 -8.85 -3.21 9.62
N GLN A 133 -9.76 -3.52 10.53
CA GLN A 133 -9.43 -3.84 11.93
C GLN A 133 -8.47 -5.03 12.05
N PHE A 134 -8.64 -6.06 11.20
CA PHE A 134 -7.73 -7.20 11.15
C PHE A 134 -6.34 -6.82 10.68
N ASN A 135 -6.22 -6.02 9.62
CA ASN A 135 -4.94 -5.66 9.03
C ASN A 135 -4.22 -4.54 9.80
N TYR A 136 -4.98 -3.63 10.41
CA TYR A 136 -4.49 -2.44 11.09
C TYR A 136 -5.05 -2.32 12.51
N PRO A 137 -4.64 -3.25 13.41
CA PRO A 137 -5.11 -3.25 14.80
C PRO A 137 -4.61 -2.03 15.57
N PRO A 138 -5.22 -1.68 16.73
CA PRO A 138 -4.81 -0.50 17.50
C PRO A 138 -3.45 -0.65 18.19
N LYS A 139 -2.86 -1.84 18.18
CA LYS A 139 -1.56 -2.11 18.82
C LYS A 139 -0.43 -2.06 17.80
N GLY A 140 0.58 -1.22 18.07
CA GLY A 140 1.79 -1.12 17.28
C GLY A 140 2.65 -2.38 17.32
N MET A 141 3.54 -2.50 16.33
CA MET A 141 4.43 -3.65 16.20
C MET A 141 5.70 -3.27 15.46
N THR A 142 6.83 -3.61 16.06
CA THR A 142 8.13 -3.65 15.37
C THR A 142 8.38 -5.08 14.90
N LYS A 143 8.83 -5.23 13.67
CA LYS A 143 9.04 -6.53 13.03
C LYS A 143 10.48 -6.66 12.54
N SER A 144 11.03 -7.84 12.71
CA SER A 144 12.33 -8.27 12.21
C SER A 144 12.18 -9.57 11.41
N LEU A 145 13.25 -10.01 10.76
CA LEU A 145 13.27 -11.27 10.03
C LEU A 145 12.95 -12.49 10.93
N GLU A 146 13.33 -12.41 12.22
CA GLU A 146 13.11 -13.46 13.22
C GLU A 146 11.63 -13.73 13.48
N ASP A 147 10.75 -12.77 13.16
CA ASP A 147 9.31 -12.90 13.38
C ASP A 147 8.59 -13.81 12.36
N ILE A 148 9.29 -14.32 11.33
CA ILE A 148 8.69 -15.20 10.30
C ILE A 148 8.00 -16.41 10.93
N GLY A 149 8.63 -17.04 11.92
CA GLY A 149 8.07 -18.21 12.60
C GLY A 149 6.73 -17.92 13.27
N LYS A 150 6.53 -16.72 13.80
CA LYS A 150 5.34 -16.27 14.55
C LYS A 150 4.30 -15.60 13.64
N LEU A 151 4.74 -14.71 12.78
CA LEU A 151 3.89 -13.85 11.97
C LEU A 151 3.65 -14.37 10.55
N GLY A 152 4.50 -15.32 10.07
CA GLY A 152 4.44 -15.80 8.70
C GLY A 152 4.58 -14.65 7.69
N ILE A 153 3.72 -14.63 6.68
CA ILE A 153 3.72 -13.58 5.64
C ILE A 153 3.50 -12.16 6.20
N ARG A 154 2.86 -12.00 7.36
CA ARG A 154 2.66 -10.68 7.99
C ARG A 154 3.96 -10.02 8.45
N THR A 155 5.05 -10.77 8.57
CA THR A 155 6.38 -10.21 8.84
C THR A 155 6.74 -9.16 7.79
N PHE A 156 6.43 -9.43 6.53
CA PHE A 156 6.73 -8.57 5.39
C PHE A 156 5.62 -7.56 5.05
N PHE A 157 4.48 -7.64 5.74
CA PHE A 157 3.36 -6.75 5.47
C PHE A 157 3.76 -5.28 5.69
N ASN A 158 3.59 -4.48 4.66
CA ASN A 158 3.78 -3.05 4.62
C ASN A 158 2.70 -2.45 3.70
N SER A 159 2.53 -1.14 3.68
CA SER A 159 1.51 -0.51 2.82
C SER A 159 1.91 0.88 2.36
N ASN A 160 2.29 0.98 1.08
CA ASN A 160 2.55 2.25 0.41
C ASN A 160 1.30 3.14 0.20
N VAL A 161 0.17 2.74 0.76
CA VAL A 161 -0.95 3.66 0.93
C VAL A 161 -0.55 4.83 1.84
N CYS A 162 0.25 4.55 2.89
CA CYS A 162 0.93 5.55 3.70
C CYS A 162 2.10 4.88 4.44
N ALA A 163 3.31 5.03 3.89
CA ALA A 163 4.53 4.45 4.47
C ALA A 163 5.73 5.36 4.30
N ALA A 164 6.51 5.50 5.36
CA ALA A 164 7.76 6.25 5.42
C ALA A 164 8.96 5.30 5.30
N TYR A 165 9.96 5.68 4.54
CA TYR A 165 11.18 4.92 4.31
C TYR A 165 12.40 5.73 4.70
N ARG A 166 13.32 5.13 5.49
CA ARG A 166 14.68 5.65 5.65
C ARG A 166 15.44 5.43 4.34
N ARG A 167 15.76 6.54 3.65
CA ARG A 167 16.41 6.47 2.33
C ARG A 167 17.74 5.72 2.37
N SER A 168 18.59 5.98 3.36
CA SER A 168 19.88 5.30 3.49
C SER A 168 19.74 3.78 3.55
N ALA A 169 18.80 3.27 4.37
CA ALA A 169 18.53 1.84 4.46
C ALA A 169 18.00 1.26 3.14
N TYR A 170 17.10 2.00 2.49
CA TYR A 170 16.52 1.57 1.20
C TYR A 170 17.58 1.40 0.12
N LEU A 171 18.56 2.32 0.05
CA LEU A 171 19.65 2.29 -0.92
C LEU A 171 20.60 1.09 -0.76
N GLU A 172 20.59 0.42 0.39
CA GLU A 172 21.35 -0.82 0.62
C GLU A 172 20.70 -2.05 -0.05
N THR A 173 19.51 -1.88 -0.63
CA THR A 173 18.72 -2.96 -1.20
C THR A 173 18.39 -2.70 -2.68
N GLU A 174 17.83 -3.72 -3.33
CA GLU A 174 17.26 -3.59 -4.67
C GLU A 174 15.89 -2.86 -4.67
N GLY A 175 15.46 -2.34 -3.52
CA GLY A 175 14.26 -1.53 -3.34
C GLY A 175 12.97 -2.23 -3.71
N PHE A 176 12.06 -1.51 -4.39
CA PHE A 176 10.75 -2.02 -4.78
C PHE A 176 10.79 -3.02 -5.94
N GLY A 177 11.93 -3.15 -6.63
CA GLY A 177 12.00 -3.88 -7.88
C GLY A 177 11.50 -3.04 -9.07
N LYS A 178 11.59 -3.64 -10.25
CA LYS A 178 11.08 -3.03 -11.48
C LYS A 178 9.91 -3.84 -12.00
N ARG A 179 8.92 -3.16 -12.60
CA ARG A 179 7.81 -3.79 -13.30
C ARG A 179 7.08 -4.84 -12.44
N MET A 180 6.64 -4.44 -11.26
CA MET A 180 5.82 -5.32 -10.41
C MET A 180 4.34 -5.08 -10.65
N ILE A 181 3.58 -6.15 -10.80
CA ILE A 181 2.12 -6.06 -10.94
C ILE A 181 1.45 -5.67 -9.61
N ALA A 182 1.98 -6.16 -8.48
CA ALA A 182 1.51 -5.89 -7.12
C ALA A 182 2.58 -6.24 -6.07
N GLY A 183 2.45 -5.70 -4.85
CA GLY A 183 3.21 -6.13 -3.67
C GLY A 183 4.64 -5.60 -3.59
N GLU A 184 4.96 -4.54 -4.32
CA GLU A 184 6.26 -3.87 -4.30
C GLU A 184 6.68 -3.45 -2.89
N ASP A 185 5.72 -3.03 -2.08
CA ASP A 185 5.93 -2.63 -0.68
C ASP A 185 6.32 -3.81 0.21
N MET A 186 5.69 -4.96 -0.01
CA MET A 186 6.01 -6.19 0.72
C MET A 186 7.38 -6.76 0.33
N LEU A 187 7.74 -6.70 -0.96
CA LEU A 187 9.05 -7.12 -1.45
C LEU A 187 10.16 -6.22 -0.87
N ALA A 188 9.99 -4.89 -0.90
CA ALA A 188 10.93 -3.96 -0.31
C ALA A 188 11.10 -4.18 1.19
N ALA A 189 9.99 -4.38 1.92
CA ALA A 189 10.04 -4.69 3.36
C ALA A 189 10.83 -5.98 3.63
N ARG A 190 10.62 -7.03 2.83
CA ARG A 190 11.38 -8.28 2.95
C ARG A 190 12.88 -8.05 2.75
N ARG A 191 13.28 -7.39 1.67
CA ARG A 191 14.68 -7.10 1.36
C ARG A 191 15.38 -6.31 2.46
N LEU A 192 14.67 -5.35 3.07
CA LEU A 192 15.17 -4.58 4.22
C LEU A 192 15.35 -5.47 5.46
N LEU A 193 14.37 -6.30 5.78
CA LEU A 193 14.46 -7.23 6.91
C LEU A 193 15.61 -8.24 6.75
N GLU A 194 15.86 -8.73 5.53
CA GLU A 194 16.97 -9.63 5.19
C GLU A 194 18.35 -8.95 5.37
N LYS A 195 18.42 -7.62 5.27
CA LYS A 195 19.61 -6.82 5.60
C LYS A 195 19.76 -6.51 7.10
N GLY A 196 18.84 -6.99 7.95
CA GLY A 196 18.86 -6.78 9.39
C GLY A 196 18.15 -5.51 9.86
N TRP A 197 17.51 -4.78 8.94
CA TRP A 197 16.67 -3.64 9.28
C TRP A 197 15.34 -4.09 9.91
N GLN A 198 14.59 -3.15 10.46
CA GLN A 198 13.29 -3.37 11.07
C GLN A 198 12.20 -2.58 10.33
N THR A 199 10.96 -3.12 10.34
CA THR A 199 9.76 -2.40 9.91
C THR A 199 8.84 -2.17 11.10
N VAL A 200 8.20 -0.99 11.15
CA VAL A 200 7.34 -0.59 12.26
C VAL A 200 5.92 -0.32 11.75
N TYR A 201 4.95 -0.89 12.43
CA TYR A 201 3.55 -0.48 12.30
C TYR A 201 3.25 0.55 13.38
N ALA A 202 2.91 1.78 12.97
CA ALA A 202 2.59 2.90 13.83
C ALA A 202 1.07 3.16 13.83
N PRO A 203 0.31 2.63 14.80
CA PRO A 203 -1.16 2.74 14.81
C PRO A 203 -1.67 4.16 15.07
N GLU A 204 -0.84 5.05 15.64
CA GLU A 204 -1.17 6.45 15.88
C GLU A 204 -0.98 7.33 14.64
N ALA A 205 -0.26 6.84 13.62
CA ALA A 205 -0.17 7.46 12.30
C ALA A 205 -1.41 7.10 11.48
N GLU A 206 -2.49 7.83 11.65
CA GLU A 206 -3.81 7.48 11.14
C GLU A 206 -4.13 8.19 9.82
N ILE A 207 -4.62 7.41 8.85
CA ILE A 207 -5.21 7.91 7.60
C ILE A 207 -6.60 7.33 7.40
N LEU A 208 -7.53 8.12 6.87
CA LEU A 208 -8.78 7.58 6.33
C LEU A 208 -8.48 6.94 4.98
N TYR A 209 -8.64 5.63 4.91
CA TYR A 209 -8.48 4.89 3.67
C TYR A 209 -9.13 3.50 3.76
N TYR A 210 -10.04 3.24 2.86
CA TYR A 210 -10.65 1.91 2.65
C TYR A 210 -11.05 1.72 1.19
N ARG A 211 -11.47 0.53 0.85
CA ARG A 211 -11.94 0.17 -0.49
C ARG A 211 -13.15 -0.74 -0.38
N ASN A 212 -14.28 -0.29 -0.84
CA ASN A 212 -15.48 -1.11 -0.95
C ASN A 212 -15.46 -1.90 -2.26
N ASP A 213 -14.44 -2.74 -2.46
CA ASP A 213 -14.31 -3.53 -3.69
C ASP A 213 -15.54 -4.43 -3.88
N ASN A 214 -16.13 -4.42 -5.07
CA ASN A 214 -17.07 -5.45 -5.49
C ASN A 214 -16.33 -6.77 -5.80
N LEU A 215 -17.08 -7.86 -6.05
CA LEU A 215 -16.47 -9.18 -6.28
C LEU A 215 -15.53 -9.20 -7.51
N ARG A 216 -15.81 -8.40 -8.55
CA ARG A 216 -14.97 -8.32 -9.75
C ARG A 216 -13.65 -7.61 -9.46
N GLU A 217 -13.68 -6.52 -8.72
CA GLU A 217 -12.48 -5.78 -8.30
C GLU A 217 -11.64 -6.62 -7.35
N LEU A 218 -12.32 -7.31 -6.41
CA LEU A 218 -11.69 -8.24 -5.49
C LEU A 218 -10.98 -9.40 -6.23
N TRP A 219 -11.63 -9.97 -7.26
CA TRP A 219 -11.05 -10.97 -8.15
C TRP A 219 -9.77 -10.44 -8.78
N LYS A 220 -9.85 -9.32 -9.51
CA LYS A 220 -8.74 -8.76 -10.26
C LYS A 220 -7.53 -8.49 -9.38
N ARG A 221 -7.74 -7.91 -8.21
CA ARG A 221 -6.65 -7.60 -7.27
C ARG A 221 -6.00 -8.88 -6.72
N ASN A 222 -6.79 -9.88 -6.36
CA ASN A 222 -6.22 -11.13 -5.85
C ASN A 222 -5.57 -11.98 -6.95
N PHE A 223 -6.03 -11.87 -8.19
CA PHE A 223 -5.35 -12.42 -9.35
C PHE A 223 -3.95 -11.80 -9.49
N ASP A 224 -3.85 -10.46 -9.46
CA ASP A 224 -2.56 -9.76 -9.56
C ASP A 224 -1.61 -10.10 -8.39
N ILE A 225 -2.13 -10.30 -7.18
CA ILE A 225 -1.33 -10.79 -6.04
C ILE A 225 -0.81 -12.22 -6.32
N GLY A 226 -1.63 -13.08 -6.91
CA GLY A 226 -1.22 -14.41 -7.32
C GLY A 226 -0.08 -14.39 -8.35
N VAL A 227 -0.21 -13.53 -9.37
CA VAL A 227 0.83 -13.30 -10.39
C VAL A 227 2.13 -12.81 -9.72
N ALA A 228 2.05 -11.79 -8.87
CA ALA A 228 3.21 -11.25 -8.16
C ALA A 228 3.95 -12.34 -7.35
N HIS A 229 3.22 -13.23 -6.67
CA HIS A 229 3.82 -14.34 -5.92
C HIS A 229 4.34 -15.49 -6.83
N ALA A 230 3.93 -15.56 -8.08
CA ALA A 230 4.49 -16.48 -9.06
C ALA A 230 5.81 -15.96 -9.65
N GLU A 231 5.86 -14.64 -9.94
CA GLU A 231 7.03 -13.98 -10.51
C GLU A 231 8.12 -13.69 -9.46
N HIS A 232 7.70 -13.47 -8.20
CA HIS A 232 8.56 -13.16 -7.07
C HIS A 232 8.32 -14.17 -5.93
N PRO A 233 8.72 -15.44 -6.10
CA PRO A 233 8.49 -16.49 -5.10
C PRO A 233 9.17 -16.17 -3.76
N GLU A 234 10.24 -15.40 -3.79
CA GLU A 234 10.91 -14.87 -2.58
C GLU A 234 9.95 -14.12 -1.66
N MET A 235 8.90 -13.46 -2.16
CA MET A 235 7.94 -12.72 -1.33
C MET A 235 7.22 -13.61 -0.31
N ILE A 236 7.05 -14.89 -0.61
CA ILE A 236 6.30 -15.84 0.22
C ILE A 236 7.15 -16.98 0.75
N GLU A 237 8.44 -17.00 0.41
CA GLU A 237 9.37 -18.05 0.86
C GLU A 237 9.38 -18.14 2.38
N ASN A 238 9.39 -19.38 2.91
CA ASN A 238 9.31 -19.70 4.34
C ASN A 238 8.03 -19.19 5.04
N THR A 239 6.99 -18.84 4.27
CA THR A 239 5.69 -18.42 4.79
C THR A 239 4.57 -19.37 4.35
N LYS A 240 3.39 -19.23 4.93
CA LYS A 240 2.18 -20.01 4.58
C LYS A 240 1.01 -19.05 4.34
N PRO A 241 0.92 -18.39 3.16
CA PRO A 241 -0.10 -17.36 2.88
C PRO A 241 -1.53 -17.83 3.11
N GLY A 242 -1.85 -19.10 2.82
CA GLY A 242 -3.16 -19.69 3.04
C GLY A 242 -3.62 -19.68 4.51
N LYS A 243 -2.69 -19.78 5.47
CA LYS A 243 -3.02 -19.68 6.89
C LYS A 243 -3.53 -18.29 7.25
N GLU A 244 -2.93 -17.24 6.68
CA GLU A 244 -3.35 -15.86 6.91
C GLU A 244 -4.72 -15.57 6.28
N GLY A 245 -4.99 -16.10 5.08
CA GLY A 245 -6.32 -16.05 4.48
C GLY A 245 -7.41 -16.66 5.36
N MET A 246 -7.17 -17.86 5.91
CA MET A 246 -8.11 -18.50 6.85
C MET A 246 -8.27 -17.71 8.15
N ARG A 247 -7.20 -17.11 8.65
CA ARG A 247 -7.23 -16.25 9.84
C ARG A 247 -8.07 -15.00 9.59
N LEU A 248 -7.93 -14.36 8.43
CA LEU A 248 -8.75 -13.23 8.02
C LEU A 248 -10.24 -13.59 8.05
N VAL A 249 -10.63 -14.72 7.43
CA VAL A 249 -12.04 -15.18 7.44
C VAL A 249 -12.54 -15.37 8.86
N ARG A 250 -11.76 -16.06 9.70
CA ARG A 250 -12.16 -16.35 11.09
C ARG A 250 -12.36 -15.07 11.90
N VAL A 251 -11.42 -14.14 11.83
CA VAL A 251 -11.49 -12.87 12.59
C VAL A 251 -12.61 -11.98 12.07
N THR A 252 -12.75 -11.82 10.73
CA THR A 252 -13.84 -11.04 10.14
C THR A 252 -15.22 -11.61 10.57
N SER A 253 -15.39 -12.93 10.50
CA SER A 253 -16.65 -13.57 10.93
C SER A 253 -16.91 -13.39 12.43
N ALA A 254 -15.88 -13.44 13.27
CA ALA A 254 -16.01 -13.21 14.71
C ALA A 254 -16.41 -11.77 15.02
N LEU A 255 -15.78 -10.79 14.36
CA LEU A 255 -16.10 -9.36 14.52
C LEU A 255 -17.54 -9.05 14.07
N LEU A 256 -17.99 -9.61 12.94
CA LEU A 256 -19.37 -9.43 12.49
C LEU A 256 -20.37 -10.00 13.50
N LYS A 257 -20.13 -11.20 14.05
CA LYS A 257 -20.99 -11.78 15.10
C LYS A 257 -21.00 -10.93 16.37
N GLN A 258 -19.84 -10.42 16.79
CA GLN A 258 -19.72 -9.56 17.97
C GLN A 258 -20.52 -8.26 17.81
N ASN A 259 -20.68 -7.77 16.60
CA ASN A 259 -21.42 -6.55 16.28
C ASN A 259 -22.86 -6.82 15.81
N HIS A 260 -23.38 -8.03 15.96
CA HIS A 260 -24.75 -8.43 15.55
C HIS A 260 -25.01 -8.18 14.04
N MET A 261 -24.05 -8.55 13.20
CA MET A 261 -24.06 -8.38 11.73
C MET A 261 -23.92 -9.74 11.02
N GLU A 262 -24.60 -10.79 11.53
CA GLU A 262 -24.49 -12.16 11.02
C GLU A 262 -25.01 -12.33 9.58
N GLU A 263 -25.87 -11.44 9.12
CA GLU A 263 -26.39 -11.38 7.75
C GLU A 263 -25.29 -11.26 6.69
N TYR A 264 -24.12 -10.71 7.05
CA TYR A 264 -22.96 -10.58 6.14
C TYR A 264 -22.09 -11.84 6.05
N LEU A 265 -22.33 -12.89 6.87
CA LEU A 265 -21.50 -14.10 6.87
C LEU A 265 -21.50 -14.83 5.50
N GLY A 266 -22.63 -14.84 4.80
CA GLY A 266 -22.75 -15.40 3.47
C GLY A 266 -21.85 -14.65 2.45
N GLU A 267 -21.81 -13.32 2.54
CA GLU A 267 -20.94 -12.49 1.71
C GLU A 267 -19.45 -12.69 2.06
N VAL A 268 -19.09 -12.84 3.33
CA VAL A 268 -17.72 -13.19 3.75
C VAL A 268 -17.27 -14.49 3.10
N ALA A 269 -18.12 -15.51 3.07
CA ALA A 269 -17.82 -16.78 2.42
C ALA A 269 -17.61 -16.61 0.90
N ALA A 270 -18.52 -15.88 0.22
CA ALA A 270 -18.41 -15.61 -1.21
C ALA A 270 -17.12 -14.81 -1.54
N ARG A 271 -16.84 -13.74 -0.81
CA ARG A 271 -15.61 -12.94 -0.96
C ARG A 271 -14.35 -13.77 -0.73
N SER A 272 -14.38 -14.69 0.22
CA SER A 272 -13.25 -15.57 0.53
C SER A 272 -13.00 -16.59 -0.58
N ALA A 273 -14.06 -17.17 -1.13
CA ALA A 273 -13.97 -18.04 -2.29
C ALA A 273 -13.40 -17.30 -3.51
N VAL A 274 -13.87 -16.08 -3.78
CA VAL A 274 -13.36 -15.24 -4.86
C VAL A 274 -11.87 -14.93 -4.68
N ARG A 275 -11.42 -14.54 -3.47
CA ARG A 275 -10.01 -14.29 -3.17
C ARG A 275 -9.15 -15.53 -3.41
N TYR A 276 -9.60 -16.67 -2.91
CA TYR A 276 -8.88 -17.94 -3.03
C TYR A 276 -8.73 -18.35 -4.50
N LEU A 277 -9.83 -18.40 -5.24
CA LEU A 277 -9.82 -18.79 -6.64
C LEU A 277 -8.97 -17.82 -7.48
N ALA A 278 -9.21 -16.51 -7.37
CA ALA A 278 -8.47 -15.50 -8.12
C ALA A 278 -6.96 -15.59 -7.85
N TYR A 279 -6.55 -15.75 -6.58
CA TYR A 279 -5.15 -15.93 -6.21
C TYR A 279 -4.54 -17.18 -6.86
N HIS A 280 -5.24 -18.31 -6.82
CA HIS A 280 -4.74 -19.55 -7.45
C HIS A 280 -4.66 -19.44 -8.96
N PHE A 281 -5.65 -18.82 -9.63
CA PHE A 281 -5.56 -18.55 -11.06
C PHE A 281 -4.38 -17.63 -11.39
N GLY A 282 -4.18 -16.57 -10.62
CA GLY A 282 -3.04 -15.67 -10.77
C GLY A 282 -1.71 -16.38 -10.57
N LYS A 283 -1.59 -17.24 -9.56
CA LYS A 283 -0.37 -18.01 -9.30
C LYS A 283 0.02 -18.96 -10.44
N HIS A 284 -0.95 -19.39 -11.22
CA HIS A 284 -0.76 -20.30 -12.37
C HIS A 284 -1.01 -19.58 -13.71
N TYR A 285 -0.88 -18.27 -13.76
CA TYR A 285 -1.22 -17.44 -14.92
C TYR A 285 -0.51 -17.86 -16.20
N ALA A 286 0.72 -18.37 -16.10
CA ALA A 286 1.51 -18.83 -17.26
C ALA A 286 0.87 -20.00 -18.03
N HIS A 287 -0.08 -20.71 -17.41
CA HIS A 287 -0.84 -21.80 -18.05
C HIS A 287 -2.18 -21.33 -18.62
N LEU A 288 -2.50 -20.03 -18.51
CA LEU A 288 -3.77 -19.47 -18.95
C LEU A 288 -3.61 -18.73 -20.28
N PRO A 289 -4.64 -18.70 -21.13
CA PRO A 289 -4.61 -17.89 -22.35
C PRO A 289 -4.41 -16.39 -22.03
N GLU A 290 -3.59 -15.71 -22.81
CA GLU A 290 -3.22 -14.32 -22.60
C GLU A 290 -4.44 -13.37 -22.47
N HIS A 291 -5.43 -13.54 -23.37
CA HIS A 291 -6.65 -12.73 -23.31
C HIS A 291 -7.44 -12.90 -22.00
N PHE A 292 -7.38 -14.09 -21.38
CA PHE A 292 -8.00 -14.36 -20.09
C PHE A 292 -7.21 -13.70 -18.96
N VAL A 293 -5.88 -13.79 -18.98
CA VAL A 293 -4.98 -13.12 -18.03
C VAL A 293 -5.23 -11.62 -18.01
N ARG A 294 -5.22 -10.96 -19.18
CA ARG A 294 -5.50 -9.52 -19.32
C ARG A 294 -6.89 -9.12 -18.79
N LYS A 295 -7.91 -9.98 -18.96
CA LYS A 295 -9.27 -9.74 -18.45
C LYS A 295 -9.35 -9.88 -16.94
N CYS A 296 -8.59 -10.81 -16.36
CA CYS A 296 -8.55 -11.10 -14.93
C CYS A 296 -7.72 -10.09 -14.12
N SER A 297 -6.80 -9.37 -14.75
CA SER A 297 -5.93 -8.39 -14.10
C SER A 297 -6.61 -7.04 -13.89
N ALA A 298 -6.24 -6.34 -12.80
CA ALA A 298 -6.55 -4.94 -12.58
C ALA A 298 -5.57 -4.02 -13.33
N ASN A 299 -4.33 -4.46 -13.52
CA ASN A 299 -3.26 -3.69 -14.15
C ASN A 299 -3.04 -4.15 -15.59
N LYS A 300 -3.86 -3.64 -16.53
CA LYS A 300 -3.75 -4.00 -17.94
C LYS A 300 -2.43 -3.53 -18.57
N ALA A 301 -1.97 -2.33 -18.20
CA ALA A 301 -0.73 -1.76 -18.72
C ALA A 301 0.51 -2.63 -18.39
N TYR A 302 0.44 -3.42 -17.33
CA TYR A 302 1.48 -4.38 -16.99
C TYR A 302 1.71 -5.41 -18.11
N TRP A 303 0.64 -5.84 -18.78
CA TRP A 303 0.64 -6.86 -19.83
C TRP A 303 0.90 -6.32 -21.23
N GLU A 304 0.92 -5.00 -21.40
CA GLU A 304 1.11 -4.32 -22.69
C GLU A 304 2.58 -3.94 -22.95
N LYS A 305 3.42 -3.98 -21.90
CA LYS A 305 4.84 -3.64 -21.99
C LYS A 305 5.67 -4.92 -22.12
N GLU A 306 5.99 -5.33 -23.33
CA GLU A 306 7.12 -6.20 -23.66
C GLU A 306 8.32 -5.38 -24.08
#